data_1020c64235e1bc201555c8e4ecd7f94f
#
_entry.id   1020c64235e1bc201555c8e4ecd7f94f
#
_cell.length_a   1.000
_cell.length_b   1.000
_cell.length_c   1.000
_cell.angle_alpha   90.00
_cell.angle_beta   90.00
_cell.angle_gamma   90.00
#
_symmetry.space_group_name_H-M   'P 1'
#
loop_
_entity.id
_entity.type
_entity.pdbx_description
1 polymer ?
#
loop_
_entity_poly.entity_id
_entity_poly.type
_entity_poly.pdbx_seq_one_letter_code
_entity_poly.pdbx_strand_id
1 'polypeptide(L)' 'LETAISDAKKQGRKGLVLTCKDKLIHYYAKFGFVNEGISASVHGNVTWYQMRLTF' A
#
# COMPACT_ATOMS: atom_id res chain seq x y z
N LEU A 1 -3.39 -3.35 -10.25
CA LEU A 1 -2.69 -3.68 -9.01
C LEU A 1 -2.13 -5.09 -8.98
N GLU A 2 -2.90 -6.07 -9.44
CA GLU A 2 -2.42 -7.44 -9.50
C GLU A 2 -1.18 -7.57 -10.38
N THR A 3 -1.16 -6.86 -11.49
CA THR A 3 0.00 -6.84 -12.39
C THR A 3 1.22 -6.26 -11.68
N ALA A 4 1.05 -5.19 -10.91
CA ALA A 4 2.14 -4.58 -10.17
C ALA A 4 2.70 -5.54 -9.11
N ILE A 5 1.83 -6.26 -8.41
CA ILE A 5 2.24 -7.27 -7.42
C ILE A 5 3.01 -8.40 -8.10
N SER A 6 2.49 -8.89 -9.21
CA SER A 6 3.14 -9.96 -9.97
C SER A 6 4.52 -9.54 -10.46
N ASP A 7 4.64 -8.33 -11.00
CA ASP A 7 5.92 -7.81 -11.46
C ASP A 7 6.93 -7.66 -10.33
N ALA A 8 6.48 -7.17 -9.17
CA ALA A 8 7.33 -7.02 -8.00
C ALA A 8 7.89 -8.38 -7.54
N LYS A 9 7.07 -9.43 -7.56
CA LYS A 9 7.51 -10.78 -7.22
C LYS A 9 8.54 -11.29 -8.21
N LYS A 10 8.33 -11.07 -9.51
CA LYS A 10 9.26 -11.48 -10.56
C LYS A 10 10.60 -10.77 -10.45
N GLN A 11 10.60 -9.53 -9.95
CA GLN A 11 11.82 -8.78 -9.76
C GLN A 11 12.57 -9.15 -8.47
N GLY A 12 12.04 -10.09 -7.70
CA GLY A 12 12.65 -10.53 -6.45
C GLY A 12 12.50 -9.54 -5.30
N ARG A 13 11.51 -8.67 -5.37
CA ARG A 13 11.25 -7.71 -4.30
C ARG A 13 10.67 -8.42 -3.09
N LYS A 14 10.98 -7.90 -1.91
CA LYS A 14 10.50 -8.47 -0.64
C LYS A 14 9.08 -8.02 -0.30
N GLY A 15 8.57 -7.02 -0.98
CA GLY A 15 7.24 -6.51 -0.76
C GLY A 15 6.99 -5.20 -1.49
N LEU A 16 5.81 -4.65 -1.27
CA LEU A 16 5.40 -3.36 -1.84
C LEU A 16 4.89 -2.46 -0.73
N VAL A 17 5.20 -1.16 -0.85
CA VAL A 17 4.68 -0.13 0.05
C VAL A 17 3.99 0.92 -0.79
N LEU A 18 2.81 1.34 -0.34
CA LEU A 18 2.07 2.41 -1.01
C LEU A 18 1.38 3.29 0.03
N THR A 19 0.95 4.46 -0.40
CA THR A 19 0.11 5.34 0.40
C THR A 19 -1.24 5.49 -0.27
N CYS A 20 -2.30 5.58 0.52
CA CYS A 20 -3.66 5.72 0.00
C CYS A 20 -4.53 6.48 0.99
N LYS A 21 -5.69 6.92 0.51
CA LYS A 21 -6.70 7.53 1.36
C LYS A 21 -7.42 6.45 2.17
N ASP A 22 -8.08 6.86 3.25
CA ASP A 22 -8.82 5.97 4.13
C ASP A 22 -9.83 5.10 3.38
N LYS A 23 -10.46 5.64 2.35
CA LYS A 23 -11.43 4.92 1.53
C LYS A 23 -10.84 3.71 0.82
N LEU A 24 -9.54 3.75 0.54
CA LEU A 24 -8.86 2.70 -0.22
C LEU A 24 -8.18 1.66 0.66
N ILE A 25 -8.11 1.88 1.96
CA ILE A 25 -7.50 0.93 2.89
C ILE A 25 -8.16 -0.44 2.77
N HIS A 26 -9.48 -0.47 2.77
CA HIS A 26 -10.24 -1.70 2.65
C HIS A 26 -9.98 -2.42 1.32
N TYR A 27 -9.87 -1.64 0.25
CA TYR A 27 -9.60 -2.17 -1.07
C TYR A 27 -8.23 -2.87 -1.13
N TYR A 28 -7.19 -2.20 -0.64
CA TYR A 28 -5.85 -2.78 -0.66
C TYR A 28 -5.70 -3.93 0.33
N ALA A 29 -6.43 -3.90 1.44
CA ALA A 29 -6.40 -4.98 2.42
C ALA A 29 -6.84 -6.32 1.80
N LYS A 30 -7.70 -6.28 0.78
CA LYS A 30 -8.13 -7.49 0.07
C LYS A 30 -6.96 -8.19 -0.64
N PHE A 31 -5.93 -7.45 -0.99
CA PHE A 31 -4.75 -8.00 -1.65
C PHE A 31 -3.68 -8.45 -0.67
N GLY A 32 -3.92 -8.29 0.61
CA GLY A 32 -2.97 -8.67 1.65
C GLY A 32 -2.15 -7.52 2.22
N PHE A 33 -2.42 -6.30 1.80
CA PHE A 33 -1.72 -5.13 2.34
C PHE A 33 -2.12 -4.91 3.79
N VAL A 34 -1.14 -4.55 4.61
CA VAL A 34 -1.34 -4.24 6.03
C VAL A 34 -1.31 -2.74 6.21
N ASN A 35 -2.28 -2.20 6.95
CA ASN A 35 -2.32 -0.79 7.29
C ASN A 35 -1.28 -0.51 8.37
N GLU A 36 -0.28 0.30 8.04
CA GLU A 36 0.79 0.69 8.97
C GLU A 36 0.51 2.02 9.67
N GLY A 37 -0.68 2.59 9.46
CA GLY A 37 -1.06 3.83 10.08
C GLY A 37 -0.88 5.04 9.16
N ILE A 38 -0.92 6.22 9.75
CA ILE A 38 -0.85 7.47 9.00
C ILE A 38 0.58 7.68 8.50
N SER A 39 0.71 7.95 7.19
CA SER A 39 1.99 8.32 6.62
C SER A 39 2.39 9.73 7.09
N ALA A 40 3.69 9.94 7.30
CA ALA A 40 4.20 11.25 7.68
C ALA A 40 4.01 12.30 6.58
N SER A 41 3.74 11.89 5.36
CA SER A 41 3.52 12.80 4.24
C SER A 41 2.08 13.29 4.26
N VAL A 42 1.89 14.49 4.78
CA VAL A 42 0.58 15.16 4.75
C VAL A 42 0.66 16.28 3.73
N HIS A 43 -0.11 16.16 2.66
CA HIS A 43 -0.21 17.18 1.63
C HIS A 43 -1.60 17.81 1.66
N GLY A 44 -1.63 19.10 1.94
CA GLY A 44 -2.89 19.82 2.11
C GLY A 44 -3.66 19.29 3.31
N ASN A 45 -4.97 19.13 3.16
CA ASN A 45 -5.84 18.63 4.22
C ASN A 45 -6.15 17.14 4.09
N VAL A 46 -5.34 16.40 3.33
CA VAL A 46 -5.59 14.98 3.07
C VAL A 46 -4.66 14.13 3.92
N THR A 47 -5.25 13.21 4.66
CA THR A 47 -4.49 12.21 5.43
C THR A 47 -4.22 10.99 4.55
N TRP A 48 -2.96 10.60 4.47
CA TRP A 48 -2.54 9.44 3.72
C TRP A 48 -2.13 8.34 4.68
N TYR A 49 -2.57 7.11 4.37
CA TYR A 49 -2.22 5.93 5.15
C TYR A 49 -1.21 5.09 4.39
N GLN A 50 -0.24 4.55 5.11
CA GLN A 50 0.75 3.67 4.52
C GLN A 50 0.29 2.23 4.59
N MET A 51 0.37 1.53 3.46
CA MET A 51 0.02 0.12 3.36
C MET A 51 1.23 -0.66 2.90
N ARG A 52 1.45 -1.82 3.50
CA ARG A 52 2.58 -2.68 3.15
C ARG A 52 2.10 -4.09 2.81
N LEU A 53 2.62 -4.62 1.72
CA LEU A 53 2.42 -6.01 1.34
C LEU A 53 3.78 -6.72 1.41
N THR A 54 3.86 -7.78 2.19
CA THR A 54 5.08 -8.60 2.31
C THR A 54 4.90 -9.89 1.51
N PHE A 55 5.88 -10.19 0.71
CA PHE A 55 5.90 -11.41 -0.10
C PHE A 55 6.53 -12.59 0.61
#